data_c25c91ca32325b33933ec308402659f6
#
_entry.id   c25c91ca32325b33933ec308402659f6
#
_cell.length_a   1.000
_cell.length_b   1.000
_cell.length_c   1.000
_cell.angle_alpha   90.00
_cell.angle_beta   90.00
_cell.angle_gamma   90.00
#
_symmetry.space_group_name_H-M   'P 1'
#
loop_
_entity.id
_entity.type
_entity.pdbx_description
1 polymer ?
#
loop_
_entity_poly.entity_id
_entity_poly.type
_entity_poly.pdbx_seq_one_letter_code
_entity_poly.pdbx_strand_id
1 'polypeptide(L)'
;MSEQSSSALGSLRSVADGASLHYIGTIVINLAGFLLTLVLTRTLGATIYGIYAYGTMVLQSVLTVANFGTDVSATRYLSANRDDTAYQNRILGLAYATTLGVSLAVAILLFVTAPTINAYTLDQPLFTPAMQVFAIALPFQALTYVVSSTFRGLEMAVGKTVVAVVGPVLQLLFVVIAVAIGYSVLGVAAAYATACLVAFSVVFWYVLKRTTLRPEFDFSRREALDFYDYSAPLTLSEAGNFLFKRIDVFMVGIFLAAADVGIYNVAVLLATVLAMPLVGINQLFPPVASRLHSKGAIDELESVYATVTRWSITASVILALPVVIYRTEVLALFGSEFVAGTTVVILFVAGQLFNAAAGPANDLLTMTNHQYLVMVNHLVFGGLNVVLNYIFILEFGLVGAALATASVLAVLNVLRVAQVWYLEGLFAYTAALWKPLAAASLAAVVMWFAGLYVDGLLLVAVGSVAGVVVYLASLYRLGLNERDRELAGEYLDIMG
;
A
#
# COMPACT_ATOMS: atom_id res chain seq x y z
N MET A 1 13.63 31.18 27.65
CA MET A 1 13.40 29.72 27.75
C MET A 1 11.93 29.35 27.59
N SER A 2 10.93 30.17 27.90
CA SER A 2 9.50 29.87 27.79
C SER A 2 8.94 29.93 26.36
N GLU A 3 9.40 30.79 25.48
CA GLU A 3 8.91 30.91 24.10
C GLU A 3 9.40 29.78 23.18
N GLN A 4 10.62 29.29 23.36
CA GLN A 4 11.13 28.17 22.57
C GLN A 4 10.48 26.85 22.96
N SER A 5 10.09 26.66 24.23
CA SER A 5 9.35 25.45 24.65
C SER A 5 7.89 25.46 24.19
N SER A 6 7.25 26.63 24.10
CA SER A 6 5.87 26.74 23.58
C SER A 6 5.80 26.53 22.07
N SER A 7 6.82 26.96 21.31
CA SER A 7 6.91 26.72 19.86
C SER A 7 7.20 25.24 19.54
N ALA A 8 8.05 24.59 20.34
CA ALA A 8 8.34 23.16 20.19
C ALA A 8 7.11 22.28 20.53
N LEU A 9 6.35 22.60 21.57
CA LEU A 9 5.10 21.93 21.92
C LEU A 9 4.01 22.15 20.85
N GLY A 10 3.92 23.34 20.27
CA GLY A 10 3.02 23.64 19.17
C GLY A 10 3.36 22.84 17.91
N SER A 11 4.64 22.70 17.57
CA SER A 11 5.10 21.90 16.43
C SER A 11 4.88 20.39 16.65
N LEU A 12 5.11 19.88 17.86
CA LEU A 12 4.84 18.48 18.20
C LEU A 12 3.33 18.15 18.14
N ARG A 13 2.48 19.06 18.60
CA ARG A 13 1.03 18.90 18.53
C ARG A 13 0.52 18.90 17.10
N SER A 14 1.02 19.80 16.24
CA SER A 14 0.66 19.81 14.82
C SER A 14 1.13 18.56 14.07
N VAL A 15 2.28 17.99 14.43
CA VAL A 15 2.78 16.71 13.89
C VAL A 15 1.91 15.54 14.36
N ALA A 16 1.51 15.50 15.63
CA ALA A 16 0.63 14.45 16.17
C ALA A 16 -0.77 14.51 15.56
N ASP A 17 -1.35 15.71 15.41
CA ASP A 17 -2.64 15.92 14.76
C ASP A 17 -2.58 15.56 13.27
N GLY A 18 -1.49 15.88 12.59
CA GLY A 18 -1.25 15.49 11.19
C GLY A 18 -1.10 13.99 11.01
N ALA A 19 -0.42 13.30 11.94
CA ALA A 19 -0.25 11.86 11.92
C ALA A 19 -1.59 11.13 12.15
N SER A 20 -2.38 11.53 13.14
CA SER A 20 -3.68 10.93 13.43
C SER A 20 -4.65 11.08 12.24
N LEU A 21 -4.70 12.26 11.62
CA LEU A 21 -5.51 12.51 10.44
C LEU A 21 -5.07 11.66 9.24
N HIS A 22 -3.77 11.47 9.06
CA HIS A 22 -3.23 10.59 8.02
C HIS A 22 -3.64 9.12 8.23
N TYR A 23 -3.61 8.63 9.49
CA TYR A 23 -4.08 7.28 9.83
C TYR A 23 -5.56 7.09 9.53
N ILE A 24 -6.41 8.02 9.93
CA ILE A 24 -7.85 7.98 9.62
C ILE A 24 -8.05 7.96 8.10
N GLY A 25 -7.35 8.82 7.36
CA GLY A 25 -7.39 8.83 5.90
C GLY A 25 -7.01 7.47 5.28
N THR A 26 -5.94 6.86 5.77
CA THR A 26 -5.48 5.54 5.31
C THR A 26 -6.51 4.44 5.59
N ILE A 27 -7.15 4.45 6.76
CA ILE A 27 -8.24 3.50 7.09
C ILE A 27 -9.41 3.67 6.13
N VAL A 28 -9.84 4.91 5.86
CA VAL A 28 -10.94 5.19 4.92
C VAL A 28 -10.60 4.71 3.50
N ILE A 29 -9.38 4.96 3.02
CA ILE A 29 -8.92 4.52 1.69
C ILE A 29 -8.94 2.99 1.59
N ASN A 30 -8.38 2.30 2.59
CA ASN A 30 -8.33 0.83 2.59
C ASN A 30 -9.71 0.21 2.71
N LEU A 31 -10.59 0.79 3.54
CA LEU A 31 -11.98 0.35 3.66
C LEU A 31 -12.75 0.57 2.36
N ALA A 32 -12.59 1.72 1.72
CA ALA A 32 -13.21 1.99 0.41
C ALA A 32 -12.72 1.00 -0.65
N GLY A 33 -11.43 0.70 -0.71
CA GLY A 33 -10.84 -0.30 -1.61
C GLY A 33 -11.35 -1.72 -1.34
N PHE A 34 -11.45 -2.11 -0.07
CA PHE A 34 -12.01 -3.41 0.32
C PHE A 34 -13.49 -3.53 -0.06
N LEU A 35 -14.30 -2.53 0.26
CA LEU A 35 -15.73 -2.51 -0.09
C LEU A 35 -15.94 -2.50 -1.61
N LEU A 36 -15.12 -1.73 -2.34
CA LEU A 36 -15.15 -1.72 -3.81
C LEU A 36 -14.88 -3.12 -4.38
N THR A 37 -13.82 -3.78 -3.88
CA THR A 37 -13.50 -5.16 -4.28
C THR A 37 -14.65 -6.11 -3.96
N LEU A 38 -15.20 -6.03 -2.75
CA LEU A 38 -16.32 -6.88 -2.31
C LEU A 38 -17.57 -6.71 -3.21
N VAL A 39 -17.92 -5.46 -3.53
CA VAL A 39 -19.06 -5.17 -4.43
C VAL A 39 -18.80 -5.73 -5.82
N LEU A 40 -17.62 -5.45 -6.39
CA LEU A 40 -17.28 -5.89 -7.75
C LEU A 40 -17.25 -7.42 -7.87
N THR A 41 -16.62 -8.10 -6.92
CA THR A 41 -16.49 -9.57 -6.93
C THR A 41 -17.84 -10.27 -6.76
N ARG A 42 -18.68 -9.77 -5.84
CA ARG A 42 -20.03 -10.33 -5.59
C ARG A 42 -20.99 -10.16 -6.74
N THR A 43 -20.87 -9.07 -7.48
CA THR A 43 -21.84 -8.71 -8.53
C THR A 43 -21.40 -9.14 -9.92
N LEU A 44 -20.10 -9.12 -10.19
CA LEU A 44 -19.56 -9.34 -11.53
C LEU A 44 -18.85 -10.68 -11.70
N GLY A 45 -18.50 -11.37 -10.60
CA GLY A 45 -17.76 -12.63 -10.61
C GLY A 45 -16.27 -12.47 -10.89
N ALA A 46 -15.53 -13.59 -10.85
CA ALA A 46 -14.07 -13.59 -10.89
C ALA A 46 -13.51 -13.09 -12.23
N THR A 47 -14.09 -13.49 -13.35
CA THR A 47 -13.60 -13.13 -14.68
C THR A 47 -13.71 -11.63 -14.94
N ILE A 48 -14.87 -11.03 -14.70
CA ILE A 48 -15.08 -9.60 -14.97
C ILE A 48 -14.33 -8.74 -13.97
N TYR A 49 -14.30 -9.17 -12.70
CA TYR A 49 -13.45 -8.51 -11.70
C TYR A 49 -11.96 -8.61 -12.08
N GLY A 50 -11.51 -9.75 -12.63
CA GLY A 50 -10.14 -9.92 -13.11
C GLY A 50 -9.77 -8.96 -14.24
N ILE A 51 -10.69 -8.75 -15.20
CA ILE A 51 -10.54 -7.75 -16.27
C ILE A 51 -10.37 -6.33 -15.65
N TYR A 52 -11.22 -5.97 -14.71
CA TYR A 52 -11.15 -4.69 -14.00
C TYR A 52 -9.83 -4.55 -13.23
N ALA A 53 -9.46 -5.57 -12.45
CA ALA A 53 -8.27 -5.56 -11.61
C ALA A 53 -6.98 -5.46 -12.45
N TYR A 54 -6.90 -6.22 -13.54
CA TYR A 54 -5.77 -6.14 -14.46
C TYR A 54 -5.71 -4.80 -15.18
N GLY A 55 -6.84 -4.30 -15.68
CA GLY A 55 -6.93 -3.01 -16.35
C GLY A 55 -6.51 -1.85 -15.43
N THR A 56 -6.96 -1.83 -14.19
CA THR A 56 -6.55 -0.83 -13.21
C THR A 56 -5.08 -0.97 -12.82
N MET A 57 -4.54 -2.18 -12.74
CA MET A 57 -3.12 -2.41 -12.49
C MET A 57 -2.25 -1.88 -13.65
N VAL A 58 -2.61 -2.16 -14.91
CA VAL A 58 -1.93 -1.59 -16.08
C VAL A 58 -2.02 -0.06 -16.06
N LEU A 59 -3.20 0.49 -15.77
CA LEU A 59 -3.37 1.94 -15.60
C LEU A 59 -2.44 2.53 -14.56
N GLN A 60 -2.32 1.91 -13.38
CA GLN A 60 -1.45 2.38 -12.30
C GLN A 60 0.04 2.29 -12.67
N SER A 61 0.45 1.28 -13.45
CA SER A 61 1.83 1.15 -13.91
C SER A 61 2.23 2.28 -14.85
N VAL A 62 1.36 2.62 -15.81
CA VAL A 62 1.63 3.72 -16.75
C VAL A 62 1.43 5.09 -16.10
N LEU A 63 0.59 5.20 -15.08
CA LEU A 63 0.38 6.44 -14.31
C LEU A 63 1.67 6.91 -13.64
N THR A 64 2.51 6.00 -13.17
CA THR A 64 3.82 6.32 -12.60
C THR A 64 4.71 7.05 -13.62
N VAL A 65 4.68 6.59 -14.87
CA VAL A 65 5.39 7.26 -15.98
C VAL A 65 4.68 8.56 -16.37
N ALA A 66 3.35 8.56 -16.43
CA ALA A 66 2.54 9.71 -16.81
C ALA A 66 2.66 10.89 -15.84
N ASN A 67 2.90 10.60 -14.56
CA ASN A 67 3.15 11.61 -13.54
C ASN A 67 4.52 12.31 -13.73
N PHE A 68 5.47 11.68 -14.40
CA PHE A 68 6.81 12.21 -14.72
C PHE A 68 7.56 12.77 -13.50
N GLY A 69 7.35 12.22 -12.30
CA GLY A 69 7.97 12.68 -11.04
C GLY A 69 7.62 14.11 -10.64
N THR A 70 6.62 14.71 -11.32
CA THR A 70 6.23 16.11 -11.11
C THR A 70 5.68 16.37 -9.72
N ASP A 71 5.05 15.39 -9.09
CA ASP A 71 4.51 15.49 -7.74
C ASP A 71 5.61 15.61 -6.67
N VAL A 72 6.72 14.90 -6.81
CA VAL A 72 7.87 14.98 -5.90
C VAL A 72 8.63 16.29 -6.15
N SER A 73 8.86 16.62 -7.42
CA SER A 73 9.53 17.87 -7.82
C SER A 73 8.76 19.09 -7.35
N ALA A 74 7.45 19.16 -7.62
CA ALA A 74 6.59 20.24 -7.16
C ALA A 74 6.64 20.37 -5.62
N THR A 75 6.53 19.24 -4.89
CA THR A 75 6.63 19.25 -3.42
C THR A 75 7.94 19.90 -2.97
N ARG A 76 9.09 19.50 -3.56
CA ARG A 76 10.41 20.03 -3.21
C ARG A 76 10.52 21.53 -3.48
N TYR A 77 10.20 21.96 -4.70
CA TYR A 77 10.37 23.37 -5.09
C TYR A 77 9.40 24.30 -4.38
N LEU A 78 8.17 23.87 -4.10
CA LEU A 78 7.19 24.63 -3.32
C LEU A 78 7.64 24.79 -1.86
N SER A 79 8.15 23.74 -1.23
CA SER A 79 8.61 23.81 0.16
C SER A 79 9.89 24.62 0.33
N ALA A 80 10.78 24.61 -0.67
CA ALA A 80 12.04 25.36 -0.64
C ALA A 80 11.88 26.88 -0.88
N ASN A 81 10.78 27.31 -1.54
CA ASN A 81 10.59 28.71 -1.94
C ASN A 81 9.25 29.26 -1.42
N ARG A 82 9.01 29.13 -0.10
CA ARG A 82 7.73 29.52 0.53
C ARG A 82 7.41 31.02 0.44
N ASP A 83 8.43 31.84 0.40
CA ASP A 83 8.30 33.30 0.41
C ASP A 83 8.14 33.90 -0.99
N ASP A 84 8.34 33.10 -2.07
CA ASP A 84 8.19 33.52 -3.46
C ASP A 84 6.98 32.88 -4.12
N THR A 85 5.82 33.50 -3.92
CA THR A 85 4.55 33.04 -4.49
C THR A 85 4.56 33.06 -6.03
N ALA A 86 5.27 33.99 -6.65
CA ALA A 86 5.37 34.06 -8.11
C ALA A 86 6.16 32.87 -8.67
N TYR A 87 7.28 32.54 -8.03
CA TYR A 87 8.03 31.32 -8.39
C TYR A 87 7.21 30.05 -8.17
N GLN A 88 6.50 29.95 -7.03
CA GLN A 88 5.63 28.81 -6.75
C GLN A 88 4.54 28.65 -7.80
N ASN A 89 3.92 29.75 -8.25
CA ASN A 89 2.90 29.73 -9.31
C ASN A 89 3.45 29.22 -10.63
N ARG A 90 4.67 29.64 -11.04
CA ARG A 90 5.33 29.16 -12.25
C ARG A 90 5.70 27.66 -12.15
N ILE A 91 6.23 27.22 -11.03
CA ILE A 91 6.52 25.78 -10.80
C ILE A 91 5.24 24.94 -10.86
N LEU A 92 4.14 25.41 -10.29
CA LEU A 92 2.85 24.73 -10.42
C LEU A 92 2.36 24.71 -11.88
N GLY A 93 2.46 25.82 -12.60
CA GLY A 93 2.12 25.86 -14.03
C GLY A 93 2.93 24.86 -14.84
N LEU A 94 4.24 24.78 -14.58
CA LEU A 94 5.14 23.80 -15.20
C LEU A 94 4.75 22.36 -14.85
N ALA A 95 4.47 22.07 -13.58
CA ALA A 95 4.03 20.75 -13.13
C ALA A 95 2.70 20.33 -13.78
N TYR A 96 1.70 21.21 -13.81
CA TYR A 96 0.42 20.94 -14.49
C TYR A 96 0.58 20.76 -16.00
N ALA A 97 1.36 21.61 -16.69
CA ALA A 97 1.60 21.51 -18.12
C ALA A 97 2.31 20.20 -18.48
N THR A 98 3.35 19.86 -17.74
CA THR A 98 4.12 18.63 -17.95
C THR A 98 3.27 17.39 -17.69
N THR A 99 2.59 17.33 -16.54
CA THR A 99 1.75 16.19 -16.20
C THR A 99 0.60 16.02 -17.20
N LEU A 100 -0.06 17.10 -17.61
CA LEU A 100 -1.11 17.04 -18.61
C LEU A 100 -0.56 16.57 -19.96
N GLY A 101 0.56 17.11 -20.43
CA GLY A 101 1.16 16.74 -21.72
C GLY A 101 1.61 15.28 -21.74
N VAL A 102 2.36 14.84 -20.72
CA VAL A 102 2.85 13.46 -20.64
C VAL A 102 1.68 12.48 -20.43
N SER A 103 0.74 12.79 -19.54
CA SER A 103 -0.39 11.89 -19.27
C SER A 103 -1.33 11.77 -20.48
N LEU A 104 -1.55 12.82 -21.27
CA LEU A 104 -2.28 12.73 -22.52
C LEU A 104 -1.55 11.86 -23.55
N ALA A 105 -0.24 12.05 -23.70
CA ALA A 105 0.54 11.23 -24.62
C ALA A 105 0.50 9.74 -24.23
N VAL A 106 0.67 9.43 -22.93
CA VAL A 106 0.58 8.07 -22.39
C VAL A 106 -0.83 7.52 -22.50
N ALA A 107 -1.87 8.33 -22.28
CA ALA A 107 -3.27 7.93 -22.45
C ALA A 107 -3.60 7.57 -23.90
N ILE A 108 -3.16 8.37 -24.87
CA ILE A 108 -3.31 8.08 -26.29
C ILE A 108 -2.56 6.79 -26.66
N LEU A 109 -1.32 6.64 -26.20
CA LEU A 109 -0.52 5.42 -26.43
C LEU A 109 -1.27 4.21 -25.85
N LEU A 110 -1.73 4.27 -24.61
CA LEU A 110 -2.47 3.19 -23.95
C LEU A 110 -3.78 2.86 -24.67
N PHE A 111 -4.52 3.90 -25.13
CA PHE A 111 -5.75 3.74 -25.90
C PHE A 111 -5.51 2.99 -27.21
N VAL A 112 -4.47 3.38 -27.95
CA VAL A 112 -4.11 2.77 -29.25
C VAL A 112 -3.54 1.36 -29.08
N THR A 113 -2.74 1.13 -28.02
CA THR A 113 -2.11 -0.17 -27.76
C THR A 113 -2.99 -1.13 -26.99
N ALA A 114 -4.15 -0.73 -26.49
CA ALA A 114 -5.07 -1.58 -25.72
C ALA A 114 -5.43 -2.91 -26.41
N PRO A 115 -5.71 -2.98 -27.74
CA PRO A 115 -5.94 -4.25 -28.44
C PRO A 115 -4.71 -5.18 -28.40
N THR A 116 -3.53 -4.59 -28.58
CA THR A 116 -2.26 -5.34 -28.55
C THR A 116 -1.98 -5.87 -27.14
N ILE A 117 -2.15 -5.04 -26.12
CA ILE A 117 -2.02 -5.48 -24.73
C ILE A 117 -2.97 -6.65 -24.45
N ASN A 118 -4.24 -6.55 -24.87
CA ASN A 118 -5.22 -7.62 -24.69
C ASN A 118 -4.76 -8.94 -25.36
N ALA A 119 -4.30 -8.87 -26.60
CA ALA A 119 -3.87 -10.04 -27.36
C ALA A 119 -2.68 -10.80 -26.72
N TYR A 120 -1.80 -10.09 -26.02
CA TYR A 120 -0.64 -10.68 -25.33
C TYR A 120 -0.85 -10.95 -23.84
N THR A 121 -2.07 -10.67 -23.30
CA THR A 121 -2.38 -10.86 -21.88
C THR A 121 -3.67 -11.67 -21.70
N LEU A 122 -4.75 -11.03 -21.31
CA LEU A 122 -6.00 -11.70 -20.93
C LEU A 122 -6.77 -12.35 -22.10
N ASP A 123 -6.58 -11.84 -23.31
CA ASP A 123 -7.33 -12.23 -24.54
C ASP A 123 -8.85 -12.27 -24.31
N GLN A 124 -9.39 -11.19 -23.73
CA GLN A 124 -10.81 -11.06 -23.38
C GLN A 124 -11.45 -9.94 -24.19
N PRO A 125 -12.62 -10.19 -24.86
CA PRO A 125 -13.27 -9.18 -25.69
C PRO A 125 -13.62 -7.88 -24.96
N LEU A 126 -13.93 -7.96 -23.66
CA LEU A 126 -14.31 -6.81 -22.85
C LEU A 126 -13.09 -6.02 -22.32
N PHE A 127 -11.87 -6.58 -22.37
CA PHE A 127 -10.69 -5.90 -21.83
C PHE A 127 -10.29 -4.68 -22.66
N THR A 128 -10.25 -4.81 -24.00
CA THR A 128 -9.87 -3.71 -24.89
C THR A 128 -10.72 -2.45 -24.68
N PRO A 129 -12.07 -2.52 -24.77
CA PRO A 129 -12.88 -1.34 -24.57
C PRO A 129 -12.84 -0.82 -23.13
N ALA A 130 -12.70 -1.69 -22.12
CA ALA A 130 -12.52 -1.27 -20.73
C ALA A 130 -11.20 -0.50 -20.55
N MET A 131 -10.11 -0.99 -21.14
CA MET A 131 -8.80 -0.36 -21.08
C MET A 131 -8.77 1.00 -21.78
N GLN A 132 -9.49 1.14 -22.90
CA GLN A 132 -9.65 2.41 -23.58
C GLN A 132 -10.39 3.44 -22.73
N VAL A 133 -11.40 3.02 -21.96
CA VAL A 133 -12.10 3.91 -21.01
C VAL A 133 -11.18 4.26 -19.83
N PHE A 134 -10.40 3.31 -19.31
CA PHE A 134 -9.41 3.60 -18.27
C PHE A 134 -8.33 4.58 -18.74
N ALA A 135 -7.92 4.51 -20.01
CA ALA A 135 -6.95 5.46 -20.58
C ALA A 135 -7.47 6.93 -20.49
N ILE A 136 -8.79 7.15 -20.63
CA ILE A 136 -9.40 8.49 -20.47
C ILE A 136 -9.27 8.99 -19.02
N ALA A 137 -9.24 8.11 -18.02
CA ALA A 137 -9.10 8.49 -16.62
C ALA A 137 -7.69 8.97 -16.26
N LEU A 138 -6.68 8.54 -17.03
CA LEU A 138 -5.26 8.74 -16.71
C LEU A 138 -4.86 10.21 -16.48
N PRO A 139 -5.21 11.19 -17.35
CA PRO A 139 -4.85 12.58 -17.13
C PRO A 139 -5.42 13.16 -15.84
N PHE A 140 -6.67 12.84 -15.51
CA PHE A 140 -7.34 13.36 -14.32
C PHE A 140 -6.70 12.77 -13.04
N GLN A 141 -6.34 11.50 -13.08
CA GLN A 141 -5.65 10.85 -11.96
C GLN A 141 -4.23 11.42 -11.78
N ALA A 142 -3.46 11.60 -12.86
CA ALA A 142 -2.14 12.19 -12.82
C ALA A 142 -2.18 13.65 -12.29
N LEU A 143 -3.10 14.46 -12.76
CA LEU A 143 -3.28 15.83 -12.27
C LEU A 143 -3.67 15.90 -10.78
N THR A 144 -4.39 14.89 -10.26
CA THR A 144 -4.71 14.79 -8.83
C THR A 144 -3.44 14.64 -7.98
N TYR A 145 -2.39 13.98 -8.48
CA TYR A 145 -1.08 13.91 -7.79
C TYR A 145 -0.42 15.29 -7.70
N VAL A 146 -0.53 16.14 -8.71
CA VAL A 146 -0.02 17.52 -8.68
C VAL A 146 -0.80 18.35 -7.63
N VAL A 147 -2.12 18.16 -7.51
CA VAL A 147 -2.91 18.78 -6.43
C VAL A 147 -2.41 18.32 -5.07
N SER A 148 -2.16 17.01 -4.89
CA SER A 148 -1.62 16.44 -3.65
C SER A 148 -0.25 17.02 -3.30
N SER A 149 0.62 17.19 -4.30
CA SER A 149 1.96 17.77 -4.11
C SER A 149 1.92 19.23 -3.64
N THR A 150 0.92 19.99 -4.09
CA THR A 150 0.69 21.37 -3.63
C THR A 150 0.47 21.40 -2.11
N PHE A 151 -0.42 20.57 -1.59
CA PHE A 151 -0.67 20.50 -0.15
C PHE A 151 0.53 19.94 0.63
N ARG A 152 1.28 18.99 0.05
CA ARG A 152 2.53 18.49 0.66
C ARG A 152 3.59 19.58 0.73
N GLY A 153 3.81 20.33 -0.35
CA GLY A 153 4.80 21.42 -0.41
C GLY A 153 4.47 22.57 0.54
N LEU A 154 3.18 22.82 0.80
CA LEU A 154 2.70 23.80 1.78
C LEU A 154 2.57 23.23 3.20
N GLU A 155 2.92 21.98 3.44
CA GLU A 155 2.76 21.25 4.74
C GLU A 155 1.34 21.28 5.31
N MET A 156 0.34 21.31 4.43
CA MET A 156 -1.08 21.31 4.81
C MET A 156 -1.61 19.89 4.96
N ALA A 157 -1.44 19.27 6.13
CA ALA A 157 -1.82 17.87 6.39
C ALA A 157 -3.29 17.57 6.07
N VAL A 158 -4.22 18.45 6.47
CA VAL A 158 -5.66 18.31 6.17
C VAL A 158 -5.91 18.26 4.66
N GLY A 159 -5.30 19.17 3.90
CA GLY A 159 -5.45 19.22 2.45
C GLY A 159 -4.95 17.94 1.78
N LYS A 160 -3.78 17.44 2.18
CA LYS A 160 -3.22 16.17 1.70
C LYS A 160 -4.18 15.00 1.96
N THR A 161 -4.75 14.91 3.16
CA THR A 161 -5.67 13.82 3.52
C THR A 161 -6.98 13.91 2.74
N VAL A 162 -7.55 15.10 2.57
CA VAL A 162 -8.76 15.29 1.75
C VAL A 162 -8.53 14.82 0.32
N VAL A 163 -7.42 15.22 -0.32
CA VAL A 163 -7.09 14.78 -1.69
C VAL A 163 -6.96 13.26 -1.76
N ALA A 164 -6.32 12.64 -0.78
CA ALA A 164 -6.12 11.18 -0.76
C ALA A 164 -7.44 10.40 -0.60
N VAL A 165 -8.40 10.92 0.17
CA VAL A 165 -9.67 10.24 0.49
C VAL A 165 -10.74 10.45 -0.58
N VAL A 166 -10.81 11.64 -1.19
CA VAL A 166 -11.88 11.99 -2.14
C VAL A 166 -11.95 11.02 -3.33
N GLY A 167 -10.79 10.69 -3.92
CA GLY A 167 -10.73 9.77 -5.08
C GLY A 167 -11.34 8.39 -4.79
N PRO A 168 -10.80 7.62 -3.81
CA PRO A 168 -11.32 6.28 -3.47
C PRO A 168 -12.79 6.28 -3.04
N VAL A 169 -13.25 7.29 -2.32
CA VAL A 169 -14.67 7.39 -1.89
C VAL A 169 -15.59 7.64 -3.08
N LEU A 170 -15.24 8.58 -3.97
CA LEU A 170 -16.01 8.80 -5.19
C LEU A 170 -15.99 7.60 -6.13
N GLN A 171 -14.85 6.91 -6.22
CA GLN A 171 -14.75 5.68 -7.01
C GLN A 171 -15.70 4.61 -6.48
N LEU A 172 -15.70 4.36 -5.16
CA LEU A 172 -16.65 3.43 -4.54
C LEU A 172 -18.09 3.84 -4.84
N LEU A 173 -18.44 5.11 -4.64
CA LEU A 173 -19.79 5.62 -4.86
C LEU A 173 -20.25 5.43 -6.31
N PHE A 174 -19.49 5.88 -7.30
CA PHE A 174 -19.87 5.80 -8.70
C PHE A 174 -19.91 4.34 -9.21
N VAL A 175 -18.97 3.50 -8.75
CA VAL A 175 -18.96 2.07 -9.11
C VAL A 175 -20.16 1.35 -8.52
N VAL A 176 -20.51 1.60 -7.24
CA VAL A 176 -21.71 1.04 -6.62
C VAL A 176 -22.97 1.44 -7.38
N ILE A 177 -23.08 2.71 -7.78
CA ILE A 177 -24.20 3.19 -8.60
C ILE A 177 -24.23 2.47 -9.96
N ALA A 178 -23.09 2.36 -10.65
CA ALA A 178 -23.01 1.70 -11.96
C ALA A 178 -23.46 0.22 -11.88
N VAL A 179 -23.00 -0.49 -10.86
CA VAL A 179 -23.37 -1.89 -10.61
C VAL A 179 -24.84 -2.03 -10.23
N ALA A 180 -25.37 -1.13 -9.38
CA ALA A 180 -26.79 -1.13 -8.96
C ALA A 180 -27.76 -0.90 -10.14
N ILE A 181 -27.30 -0.18 -11.18
CA ILE A 181 -28.09 0.04 -12.42
C ILE A 181 -27.93 -1.16 -13.40
N GLY A 182 -27.06 -2.13 -13.10
CA GLY A 182 -26.86 -3.33 -13.90
C GLY A 182 -25.76 -3.23 -14.96
N TYR A 183 -24.86 -2.25 -14.84
CA TYR A 183 -23.73 -2.15 -15.76
C TYR A 183 -22.64 -3.20 -15.46
N SER A 184 -22.07 -3.77 -16.54
CA SER A 184 -20.92 -4.66 -16.52
C SER A 184 -19.59 -3.86 -16.48
N VAL A 185 -18.45 -4.50 -16.79
CA VAL A 185 -17.11 -3.94 -16.71
C VAL A 185 -16.94 -2.58 -17.42
N LEU A 186 -17.62 -2.38 -18.54
CA LEU A 186 -17.56 -1.09 -19.27
C LEU A 186 -18.20 0.06 -18.47
N GLY A 187 -19.34 -0.19 -17.85
CA GLY A 187 -19.98 0.80 -16.99
C GLY A 187 -19.15 1.07 -15.73
N VAL A 188 -18.51 0.04 -15.17
CA VAL A 188 -17.60 0.18 -14.04
C VAL A 188 -16.35 0.98 -14.43
N ALA A 189 -15.77 0.74 -15.62
CA ALA A 189 -14.66 1.52 -16.14
C ALA A 189 -15.07 2.99 -16.38
N ALA A 190 -16.26 3.22 -16.92
CA ALA A 190 -16.80 4.57 -17.10
C ALA A 190 -17.06 5.28 -15.75
N ALA A 191 -17.58 4.56 -14.76
CA ALA A 191 -17.77 5.05 -13.40
C ALA A 191 -16.43 5.43 -12.75
N TYR A 192 -15.39 4.61 -12.95
CA TYR A 192 -14.03 4.91 -12.51
C TYR A 192 -13.50 6.21 -13.16
N ALA A 193 -13.61 6.32 -14.49
CA ALA A 193 -13.14 7.51 -15.22
C ALA A 193 -13.89 8.77 -14.78
N THR A 194 -15.21 8.67 -14.59
CA THR A 194 -16.05 9.77 -14.07
C THR A 194 -15.64 10.14 -12.64
N ALA A 195 -15.37 9.15 -11.78
CA ALA A 195 -14.89 9.39 -10.42
C ALA A 195 -13.54 10.14 -10.43
N CYS A 196 -12.61 9.78 -11.31
CA CYS A 196 -11.33 10.49 -11.45
C CYS A 196 -11.51 11.94 -11.91
N LEU A 197 -12.38 12.19 -12.89
CA LEU A 197 -12.71 13.53 -13.36
C LEU A 197 -13.33 14.40 -12.25
N VAL A 198 -14.34 13.86 -11.56
CA VAL A 198 -15.01 14.56 -10.46
C VAL A 198 -14.07 14.78 -9.28
N ALA A 199 -13.29 13.76 -8.91
CA ALA A 199 -12.28 13.87 -7.85
C ALA A 199 -11.27 14.98 -8.15
N PHE A 200 -10.68 14.98 -9.35
CA PHE A 200 -9.76 16.05 -9.78
C PHE A 200 -10.45 17.43 -9.69
N SER A 201 -11.66 17.56 -10.22
CA SER A 201 -12.39 18.84 -10.22
C SER A 201 -12.64 19.36 -8.79
N VAL A 202 -13.06 18.46 -7.88
CA VAL A 202 -13.32 18.80 -6.47
C VAL A 202 -12.04 19.21 -5.76
N VAL A 203 -10.95 18.42 -5.89
CA VAL A 203 -9.71 18.71 -5.18
C VAL A 203 -8.97 19.90 -5.77
N PHE A 204 -9.06 20.13 -7.09
CA PHE A 204 -8.52 21.32 -7.74
C PHE A 204 -9.24 22.60 -7.27
N TRP A 205 -10.57 22.57 -7.25
CA TRP A 205 -11.36 23.66 -6.68
C TRP A 205 -11.01 23.91 -5.20
N TYR A 206 -10.78 22.83 -4.42
CA TYR A 206 -10.40 22.94 -3.02
C TYR A 206 -9.04 23.62 -2.85
N VAL A 207 -8.02 23.29 -3.69
CA VAL A 207 -6.73 24.01 -3.72
C VAL A 207 -6.93 25.49 -4.01
N LEU A 208 -7.71 25.82 -5.03
CA LEU A 208 -7.96 27.22 -5.40
C LEU A 208 -8.64 28.03 -4.29
N LYS A 209 -9.44 27.38 -3.44
CA LYS A 209 -10.07 28.04 -2.28
C LYS A 209 -9.19 28.13 -1.05
N ARG A 210 -8.31 27.16 -0.85
CA ARG A 210 -7.51 27.04 0.39
C ARG A 210 -6.12 27.64 0.29
N THR A 211 -5.65 27.94 -0.92
CA THR A 211 -4.34 28.52 -1.18
C THR A 211 -4.45 29.78 -2.03
N THR A 212 -3.45 30.62 -1.96
CA THR A 212 -3.28 31.79 -2.83
C THR A 212 -2.61 31.43 -4.15
N LEU A 213 -2.12 30.18 -4.27
CA LEU A 213 -1.37 29.72 -5.43
C LEU A 213 -2.28 29.59 -6.65
N ARG A 214 -1.79 30.05 -7.78
CA ARG A 214 -2.44 29.93 -9.08
C ARG A 214 -1.42 29.44 -10.10
N PRO A 215 -1.69 28.33 -10.84
CA PRO A 215 -0.76 27.88 -11.87
C PRO A 215 -0.53 28.99 -12.91
N GLU A 216 0.73 29.35 -13.12
CA GLU A 216 1.17 30.35 -14.10
C GLU A 216 2.06 29.65 -15.13
N PHE A 217 1.76 29.85 -16.43
CA PHE A 217 2.43 29.12 -17.50
C PHE A 217 3.57 29.93 -18.15
N ASP A 218 3.98 31.02 -17.52
CA ASP A 218 5.13 31.84 -17.95
C ASP A 218 6.39 31.44 -17.16
N PHE A 219 6.94 30.28 -17.46
CA PHE A 219 8.14 29.76 -16.84
C PHE A 219 9.36 29.84 -17.78
N SER A 220 10.52 30.14 -17.22
CA SER A 220 11.77 30.21 -17.99
C SER A 220 12.26 28.81 -18.39
N ARG A 221 13.06 28.77 -19.49
CA ARG A 221 13.73 27.54 -19.92
C ARG A 221 14.62 26.94 -18.82
N ARG A 222 15.25 27.79 -18.01
CA ARG A 222 16.13 27.35 -16.92
C ARG A 222 15.32 26.66 -15.81
N GLU A 223 14.21 27.26 -15.38
CA GLU A 223 13.31 26.66 -14.39
C GLU A 223 12.79 25.29 -14.89
N ALA A 224 12.45 25.18 -16.17
CA ALA A 224 12.00 23.92 -16.75
C ALA A 224 13.12 22.85 -16.77
N LEU A 225 14.35 23.22 -17.14
CA LEU A 225 15.48 22.29 -17.16
C LEU A 225 15.83 21.81 -15.76
N ASP A 226 15.91 22.72 -14.78
CA ASP A 226 16.20 22.38 -13.38
C ASP A 226 15.10 21.46 -12.80
N PHE A 227 13.83 21.69 -13.17
CA PHE A 227 12.70 20.86 -12.77
C PHE A 227 12.78 19.45 -13.39
N TYR A 228 13.11 19.33 -14.69
CA TYR A 228 13.21 18.04 -15.38
C TYR A 228 14.45 17.25 -15.01
N ASP A 229 15.57 17.92 -14.72
CA ASP A 229 16.79 17.26 -14.22
C ASP A 229 16.53 16.53 -12.90
N TYR A 230 15.64 17.06 -12.09
CA TYR A 230 15.23 16.40 -10.86
C TYR A 230 14.11 15.37 -11.05
N SER A 231 13.08 15.64 -11.88
CA SER A 231 11.91 14.76 -12.01
C SER A 231 12.14 13.52 -12.87
N ALA A 232 12.96 13.60 -13.94
CA ALA A 232 13.15 12.49 -14.85
C ALA A 232 13.82 11.25 -14.20
N PRO A 233 14.91 11.38 -13.41
CA PRO A 233 15.47 10.24 -12.70
C PRO A 233 14.51 9.61 -11.69
N LEU A 234 13.69 10.42 -11.03
CA LEU A 234 12.68 9.94 -10.08
C LEU A 234 11.60 9.11 -10.76
N THR A 235 11.16 9.53 -11.96
CA THR A 235 10.18 8.77 -12.75
C THR A 235 10.68 7.36 -13.03
N LEU A 236 11.93 7.24 -13.47
CA LEU A 236 12.52 5.95 -13.79
C LEU A 236 12.64 5.05 -12.55
N SER A 237 13.02 5.63 -11.42
CA SER A 237 13.10 4.92 -10.14
C SER A 237 11.75 4.42 -9.68
N GLU A 238 10.71 5.26 -9.73
CA GLU A 238 9.36 4.89 -9.29
C GLU A 238 8.71 3.87 -10.23
N ALA A 239 8.90 4.00 -11.55
CA ALA A 239 8.42 3.03 -12.52
C ALA A 239 9.05 1.64 -12.29
N GLY A 240 10.37 1.59 -12.03
CA GLY A 240 11.08 0.36 -11.69
C GLY A 240 10.55 -0.26 -10.40
N ASN A 241 10.35 0.54 -9.36
CA ASN A 241 9.83 0.11 -8.06
C ASN A 241 8.39 -0.43 -8.17
N PHE A 242 7.52 0.23 -8.94
CA PHE A 242 6.16 -0.24 -9.17
C PHE A 242 6.15 -1.59 -9.89
N LEU A 243 6.88 -1.69 -11.01
CA LEU A 243 6.96 -2.93 -11.78
C LEU A 243 7.48 -4.08 -10.91
N PHE A 244 8.54 -3.83 -10.13
CA PHE A 244 9.08 -4.78 -9.20
C PHE A 244 8.06 -5.32 -8.19
N LYS A 245 7.22 -4.44 -7.64
CA LYS A 245 6.21 -4.82 -6.64
C LYS A 245 4.97 -5.51 -7.20
N ARG A 246 4.74 -5.46 -8.51
CA ARG A 246 3.51 -5.95 -9.17
C ARG A 246 3.76 -6.91 -10.33
N ILE A 247 5.02 -7.32 -10.51
CA ILE A 247 5.40 -8.21 -11.61
C ILE A 247 4.64 -9.55 -11.60
N ASP A 248 4.35 -10.06 -10.41
CA ASP A 248 3.55 -11.27 -10.21
C ASP A 248 2.15 -11.16 -10.82
N VAL A 249 1.43 -10.06 -10.58
CA VAL A 249 0.10 -9.82 -11.14
C VAL A 249 0.17 -9.65 -12.67
N PHE A 250 1.22 -8.99 -13.19
CA PHE A 250 1.47 -8.90 -14.62
C PHE A 250 1.63 -10.30 -15.24
N MET A 251 2.45 -11.14 -14.63
CA MET A 251 2.71 -12.48 -15.12
C MET A 251 1.49 -13.38 -15.03
N VAL A 252 0.68 -13.26 -13.96
CA VAL A 252 -0.62 -13.97 -13.88
C VAL A 252 -1.51 -13.56 -15.06
N GLY A 253 -1.59 -12.27 -15.41
CA GLY A 253 -2.39 -11.79 -16.54
C GLY A 253 -1.85 -12.16 -17.92
N ILE A 254 -0.54 -12.46 -18.05
CA ILE A 254 0.07 -12.91 -19.31
C ILE A 254 -0.12 -14.41 -19.52
N PHE A 255 -0.03 -15.20 -18.45
CA PHE A 255 0.05 -16.67 -18.57
C PHE A 255 -1.24 -17.38 -18.15
N LEU A 256 -2.17 -16.73 -17.45
CA LEU A 256 -3.37 -17.36 -16.91
C LEU A 256 -4.64 -16.61 -17.34
N ALA A 257 -5.80 -17.19 -17.00
CA ALA A 257 -7.10 -16.62 -17.36
C ALA A 257 -7.45 -15.37 -16.53
N ALA A 258 -8.36 -14.56 -17.03
CA ALA A 258 -8.84 -13.37 -16.32
C ALA A 258 -9.45 -13.69 -14.94
N ALA A 259 -10.10 -14.84 -14.78
CA ALA A 259 -10.62 -15.31 -13.50
C ALA A 259 -9.50 -15.52 -12.47
N ASP A 260 -8.37 -16.08 -12.92
CA ASP A 260 -7.19 -16.30 -12.06
C ASP A 260 -6.61 -14.96 -11.57
N VAL A 261 -6.56 -13.94 -12.44
CA VAL A 261 -6.17 -12.58 -12.03
C VAL A 261 -7.09 -12.03 -10.95
N GLY A 262 -8.41 -12.25 -11.09
CA GLY A 262 -9.40 -11.83 -10.10
C GLY A 262 -9.18 -12.51 -8.74
N ILE A 263 -9.01 -13.82 -8.74
CA ILE A 263 -8.76 -14.64 -7.54
C ILE A 263 -7.44 -14.23 -6.88
N TYR A 264 -6.38 -14.07 -7.68
CA TYR A 264 -5.06 -13.63 -7.19
C TYR A 264 -5.12 -12.25 -6.55
N ASN A 265 -5.82 -11.30 -7.17
CA ASN A 265 -5.93 -9.94 -6.65
C ASN A 265 -6.67 -9.87 -5.30
N VAL A 266 -7.72 -10.71 -5.09
CA VAL A 266 -8.37 -10.84 -3.78
C VAL A 266 -7.41 -11.41 -2.75
N ALA A 267 -6.59 -12.40 -3.10
CA ALA A 267 -5.58 -12.94 -2.19
C ALA A 267 -4.51 -11.89 -1.82
N VAL A 268 -4.06 -11.10 -2.79
CA VAL A 268 -3.14 -9.95 -2.55
C VAL A 268 -3.78 -8.90 -1.65
N LEU A 269 -5.08 -8.59 -1.84
CA LEU A 269 -5.81 -7.67 -0.98
C LEU A 269 -5.82 -8.14 0.48
N LEU A 270 -6.13 -9.41 0.73
CA LEU A 270 -6.10 -9.99 2.07
C LEU A 270 -4.69 -9.96 2.68
N ALA A 271 -3.66 -10.27 1.88
CA ALA A 271 -2.27 -10.20 2.32
C ALA A 271 -1.84 -8.76 2.69
N THR A 272 -2.32 -7.76 1.97
CA THR A 272 -2.03 -6.35 2.25
C THR A 272 -2.54 -5.92 3.62
N VAL A 273 -3.71 -6.42 4.04
CA VAL A 273 -4.26 -6.14 5.39
C VAL A 273 -3.32 -6.68 6.48
N LEU A 274 -2.71 -7.84 6.27
CA LEU A 274 -1.77 -8.43 7.22
C LEU A 274 -0.46 -7.65 7.34
N ALA A 275 -0.08 -6.91 6.30
CA ALA A 275 1.12 -6.08 6.31
C ALA A 275 0.95 -4.72 7.02
N MET A 276 -0.29 -4.27 7.26
CA MET A 276 -0.59 -2.94 7.82
C MET A 276 0.12 -2.63 9.15
N PRO A 277 0.23 -3.56 10.12
CA PRO A 277 0.94 -3.29 11.36
C PRO A 277 2.40 -2.90 11.14
N LEU A 278 3.09 -3.63 10.25
CA LEU A 278 4.49 -3.33 9.92
C LEU A 278 4.63 -2.01 9.18
N VAL A 279 3.69 -1.67 8.29
CA VAL A 279 3.69 -0.36 7.60
C VAL A 279 3.60 0.80 8.60
N GLY A 280 2.78 0.65 9.66
CA GLY A 280 2.71 1.64 10.73
C GLY A 280 4.03 1.79 11.50
N ILE A 281 4.66 0.69 11.84
CA ILE A 281 5.97 0.65 12.53
C ILE A 281 7.05 1.29 11.66
N ASN A 282 7.11 0.98 10.37
CA ASN A 282 8.10 1.49 9.44
C ASN A 282 8.03 3.02 9.22
N GLN A 283 6.95 3.68 9.61
CA GLN A 283 6.88 5.14 9.57
C GLN A 283 7.57 5.82 10.77
N LEU A 284 7.61 5.16 11.91
CA LEU A 284 8.11 5.72 13.17
C LEU A 284 9.52 5.21 13.54
N PHE A 285 9.88 4.01 13.11
CA PHE A 285 11.12 3.35 13.47
C PHE A 285 12.39 4.02 12.89
N PRO A 286 12.46 4.45 11.60
CA PRO A 286 13.69 4.93 10.99
C PRO A 286 14.35 6.11 11.71
N PRO A 287 13.64 7.17 12.14
CA PRO A 287 14.26 8.27 12.89
C PRO A 287 14.84 7.83 14.22
N VAL A 288 14.17 6.88 14.91
CA VAL A 288 14.63 6.35 16.19
C VAL A 288 15.90 5.52 15.99
N ALA A 289 15.89 4.62 15.01
CA ALA A 289 17.03 3.77 14.67
C ALA A 289 18.28 4.62 14.30
N SER A 290 18.11 5.60 13.42
CA SER A 290 19.19 6.51 13.02
C SER A 290 19.78 7.28 14.21
N ARG A 291 18.92 7.79 15.09
CA ARG A 291 19.35 8.53 16.29
C ARG A 291 20.12 7.64 17.27
N LEU A 292 19.64 6.42 17.55
CA LEU A 292 20.28 5.51 18.48
C LEU A 292 21.62 5.00 17.93
N HIS A 293 21.65 4.64 16.64
CA HIS A 293 22.87 4.23 15.97
C HIS A 293 23.93 5.34 15.97
N SER A 294 23.57 6.59 15.64
CA SER A 294 24.50 7.72 15.63
C SER A 294 25.07 8.05 17.01
N LYS A 295 24.35 7.73 18.10
CA LYS A 295 24.81 7.88 19.47
C LYS A 295 25.64 6.69 19.97
N GLY A 296 25.77 5.62 19.22
CA GLY A 296 26.40 4.38 19.66
C GLY A 296 25.61 3.62 20.72
N ALA A 297 24.30 3.91 20.89
CA ALA A 297 23.43 3.25 21.87
C ALA A 297 22.90 1.93 21.30
N ILE A 298 23.80 0.98 21.04
CA ILE A 298 23.53 -0.27 20.31
C ILE A 298 22.59 -1.20 21.09
N ASP A 299 22.77 -1.34 22.40
CA ASP A 299 21.91 -2.17 23.26
C ASP A 299 20.47 -1.64 23.28
N GLU A 300 20.28 -0.31 23.28
CA GLU A 300 18.96 0.31 23.20
C GLU A 300 18.33 0.10 21.83
N LEU A 301 19.12 0.22 20.76
CA LEU A 301 18.68 -0.03 19.38
C LEU A 301 18.21 -1.48 19.22
N GLU A 302 18.98 -2.46 19.73
CA GLU A 302 18.60 -3.88 19.72
C GLU A 302 17.27 -4.11 20.45
N SER A 303 17.14 -3.53 21.65
CA SER A 303 15.92 -3.65 22.44
C SER A 303 14.70 -3.04 21.75
N VAL A 304 14.85 -1.90 21.08
CA VAL A 304 13.77 -1.27 20.27
C VAL A 304 13.45 -2.16 19.07
N TYR A 305 14.46 -2.63 18.33
CA TYR A 305 14.27 -3.50 17.17
C TYR A 305 13.52 -4.79 17.54
N ALA A 306 13.94 -5.47 18.59
CA ALA A 306 13.29 -6.69 19.07
C ALA A 306 11.84 -6.43 19.55
N THR A 307 11.59 -5.29 20.21
CA THR A 307 10.25 -4.92 20.69
C THR A 307 9.29 -4.64 19.53
N VAL A 308 9.69 -3.82 18.55
CA VAL A 308 8.84 -3.50 17.41
C VAL A 308 8.62 -4.70 16.48
N THR A 309 9.62 -5.59 16.36
CA THR A 309 9.48 -6.86 15.63
C THR A 309 8.46 -7.77 16.31
N ARG A 310 8.50 -7.89 17.63
CA ARG A 310 7.49 -8.63 18.40
C ARG A 310 6.10 -8.05 18.24
N TRP A 311 5.93 -6.73 18.27
CA TRP A 311 4.64 -6.09 18.01
C TRP A 311 4.13 -6.36 16.61
N SER A 312 5.02 -6.29 15.59
CA SER A 312 4.69 -6.63 14.20
C SER A 312 4.16 -8.06 14.09
N ILE A 313 4.86 -9.05 14.67
CA ILE A 313 4.43 -10.45 14.69
C ILE A 313 3.08 -10.57 15.41
N THR A 314 2.95 -10.00 16.60
CA THR A 314 1.75 -10.09 17.43
C THR A 314 0.52 -9.57 16.69
N ALA A 315 0.64 -8.40 16.05
CA ALA A 315 -0.46 -7.79 15.31
C ALA A 315 -0.73 -8.50 13.97
N SER A 316 0.30 -8.99 13.27
CA SER A 316 0.10 -9.72 12.02
C SER A 316 -0.51 -11.10 12.24
N VAL A 317 -0.14 -11.79 13.32
CA VAL A 317 -0.68 -13.12 13.66
C VAL A 317 -2.18 -13.03 14.00
N ILE A 318 -2.61 -12.04 14.79
CA ILE A 318 -4.05 -11.88 15.12
C ILE A 318 -4.90 -11.64 13.88
N LEU A 319 -4.37 -10.93 12.87
CA LEU A 319 -5.04 -10.70 11.59
C LEU A 319 -4.98 -11.94 10.68
N ALA A 320 -3.89 -12.73 10.76
CA ALA A 320 -3.72 -13.93 9.96
C ALA A 320 -4.64 -15.09 10.37
N LEU A 321 -4.90 -15.24 11.68
CA LEU A 321 -5.70 -16.35 12.21
C LEU A 321 -7.06 -16.52 11.55
N PRO A 322 -7.93 -15.49 11.47
CA PRO A 322 -9.21 -15.61 10.78
C PRO A 322 -9.07 -15.98 9.30
N VAL A 323 -8.09 -15.37 8.62
CA VAL A 323 -7.85 -15.59 7.19
C VAL A 323 -7.39 -17.02 6.90
N VAL A 324 -6.58 -17.63 7.79
CA VAL A 324 -6.10 -19.02 7.61
C VAL A 324 -7.17 -20.03 8.01
N ILE A 325 -7.81 -19.84 9.16
CA ILE A 325 -8.75 -20.82 9.73
C ILE A 325 -10.04 -20.83 8.93
N TYR A 326 -10.57 -19.66 8.59
CA TYR A 326 -11.82 -19.48 7.85
C TYR A 326 -11.58 -19.10 6.39
N ARG A 327 -10.47 -19.55 5.79
CA ARG A 327 -10.04 -19.19 4.42
C ARG A 327 -11.13 -19.40 3.37
N THR A 328 -11.89 -20.48 3.49
CA THR A 328 -13.00 -20.81 2.57
C THR A 328 -14.13 -19.82 2.72
N GLU A 329 -14.56 -19.54 3.93
CA GLU A 329 -15.63 -18.63 4.27
C GLU A 329 -15.25 -17.18 3.97
N VAL A 330 -14.01 -16.79 4.28
CA VAL A 330 -13.46 -15.45 3.95
C VAL A 330 -13.42 -15.23 2.43
N LEU A 331 -12.97 -16.22 1.66
CA LEU A 331 -12.97 -16.11 0.20
C LEU A 331 -14.39 -16.17 -0.36
N ALA A 332 -15.29 -16.96 0.22
CA ALA A 332 -16.70 -17.01 -0.16
C ALA A 332 -17.44 -15.67 0.08
N LEU A 333 -16.91 -14.75 0.93
CA LEU A 333 -17.39 -13.37 1.02
C LEU A 333 -17.32 -12.65 -0.34
N PHE A 334 -16.31 -12.95 -1.13
CA PHE A 334 -16.10 -12.34 -2.45
C PHE A 334 -16.87 -13.07 -3.56
N GLY A 335 -17.34 -14.29 -3.31
CA GLY A 335 -18.07 -15.15 -4.23
C GLY A 335 -17.54 -16.59 -4.21
N SER A 336 -18.36 -17.57 -4.60
CA SER A 336 -17.98 -18.98 -4.57
C SER A 336 -16.79 -19.32 -5.47
N GLU A 337 -16.62 -18.60 -6.59
CA GLU A 337 -15.49 -18.77 -7.52
C GLU A 337 -14.13 -18.45 -6.86
N PHE A 338 -14.11 -17.53 -5.90
CA PHE A 338 -12.88 -17.10 -5.22
C PHE A 338 -12.34 -18.14 -4.23
N VAL A 339 -13.15 -19.11 -3.84
CA VAL A 339 -12.73 -20.23 -2.98
C VAL A 339 -11.59 -21.04 -3.61
N ALA A 340 -11.46 -21.04 -4.93
CA ALA A 340 -10.30 -21.64 -5.63
C ALA A 340 -8.95 -21.01 -5.21
N GLY A 341 -8.97 -19.79 -4.64
CA GLY A 341 -7.78 -19.10 -4.13
C GLY A 341 -7.30 -19.50 -2.74
N THR A 342 -7.90 -20.51 -2.09
CA THR A 342 -7.56 -20.90 -0.70
C THR A 342 -6.07 -21.18 -0.48
N THR A 343 -5.43 -21.92 -1.38
CA THR A 343 -3.98 -22.20 -1.32
C THR A 343 -3.15 -20.94 -1.54
N VAL A 344 -3.56 -20.08 -2.47
CA VAL A 344 -2.91 -18.82 -2.78
C VAL A 344 -2.89 -17.91 -1.54
N VAL A 345 -4.02 -17.79 -0.84
CA VAL A 345 -4.13 -16.98 0.39
C VAL A 345 -3.21 -17.52 1.49
N ILE A 346 -3.14 -18.85 1.69
CA ILE A 346 -2.25 -19.44 2.70
C ILE A 346 -0.78 -19.11 2.40
N LEU A 347 -0.36 -19.22 1.14
CA LEU A 347 1.01 -18.89 0.73
C LEU A 347 1.32 -17.42 0.97
N PHE A 348 0.41 -16.51 0.63
CA PHE A 348 0.59 -15.09 0.90
C PHE A 348 0.61 -14.77 2.39
N VAL A 349 -0.26 -15.38 3.19
CA VAL A 349 -0.23 -15.22 4.65
C VAL A 349 1.12 -15.68 5.21
N ALA A 350 1.62 -16.83 4.75
CA ALA A 350 2.95 -17.31 5.17
C ALA A 350 4.04 -16.30 4.80
N GLY A 351 4.07 -15.78 3.56
CA GLY A 351 5.01 -14.75 3.13
C GLY A 351 4.95 -13.48 3.99
N GLN A 352 3.72 -13.02 4.33
CA GLN A 352 3.55 -11.84 5.18
C GLN A 352 3.95 -12.08 6.64
N LEU A 353 3.79 -13.29 7.15
CA LEU A 353 4.30 -13.63 8.50
C LEU A 353 5.83 -13.62 8.54
N PHE A 354 6.53 -14.06 7.47
CA PHE A 354 7.99 -13.88 7.36
C PHE A 354 8.38 -12.40 7.30
N ASN A 355 7.60 -11.58 6.59
CA ASN A 355 7.81 -10.14 6.56
C ASN A 355 7.63 -9.50 7.95
N ALA A 356 6.56 -9.85 8.65
CA ALA A 356 6.31 -9.39 10.02
C ALA A 356 7.39 -9.88 11.00
N ALA A 357 7.90 -11.10 10.80
CA ALA A 357 8.96 -11.69 11.62
C ALA A 357 10.32 -11.00 11.42
N ALA A 358 10.60 -10.47 10.23
CA ALA A 358 11.79 -9.65 10.03
C ALA A 358 11.66 -8.27 10.70
N GLY A 359 10.44 -7.80 10.95
CA GLY A 359 10.20 -6.46 11.47
C GLY A 359 10.76 -5.38 10.54
N PRO A 360 11.25 -4.25 11.07
CA PRO A 360 11.81 -3.16 10.28
C PRO A 360 13.29 -3.40 9.84
N ALA A 361 13.69 -4.66 9.56
CA ALA A 361 15.08 -4.99 9.19
C ALA A 361 15.57 -4.23 7.95
N ASN A 362 14.70 -4.00 6.96
CA ASN A 362 15.04 -3.23 5.77
C ASN A 362 15.39 -1.77 6.11
N ASP A 363 14.60 -1.17 6.97
CA ASP A 363 14.79 0.22 7.39
C ASP A 363 16.01 0.35 8.30
N LEU A 364 16.23 -0.66 9.18
CA LEU A 364 17.41 -0.71 10.03
C LEU A 364 18.69 -0.74 9.20
N LEU A 365 18.81 -1.65 8.21
CA LEU A 365 19.95 -1.69 7.29
C LEU A 365 20.18 -0.35 6.57
N THR A 366 19.10 0.34 6.18
CA THR A 366 19.20 1.64 5.53
C THR A 366 19.71 2.72 6.50
N MET A 367 19.23 2.71 7.74
CA MET A 367 19.59 3.71 8.76
C MET A 367 20.99 3.48 9.36
N THR A 368 21.55 2.26 9.20
CA THR A 368 22.92 1.90 9.61
C THR A 368 23.92 1.95 8.45
N ASN A 369 23.64 2.74 7.40
CA ASN A 369 24.50 2.98 6.23
C ASN A 369 24.70 1.79 5.28
N HIS A 370 23.83 0.79 5.29
CA HIS A 370 23.87 -0.37 4.40
C HIS A 370 22.88 -0.26 3.22
N GLN A 371 22.57 0.97 2.74
CA GLN A 371 21.62 1.23 1.65
C GLN A 371 21.99 0.54 0.32
N TYR A 372 23.30 0.39 0.03
CA TYR A 372 23.74 -0.35 -1.18
C TYR A 372 23.42 -1.83 -1.10
N LEU A 373 23.54 -2.44 0.10
CA LEU A 373 23.15 -3.83 0.32
C LEU A 373 21.62 -4.00 0.14
N VAL A 374 20.84 -3.08 0.65
CA VAL A 374 19.39 -3.04 0.43
C VAL A 374 19.06 -2.95 -1.05
N MET A 375 19.75 -2.10 -1.80
CA MET A 375 19.58 -1.99 -3.25
C MET A 375 19.91 -3.31 -3.96
N VAL A 376 21.04 -3.95 -3.62
CA VAL A 376 21.43 -5.26 -4.20
C VAL A 376 20.39 -6.33 -3.88
N ASN A 377 19.90 -6.39 -2.63
CA ASN A 377 18.83 -7.29 -2.25
C ASN A 377 17.59 -7.10 -3.13
N HIS A 378 17.15 -5.85 -3.34
CA HIS A 378 15.99 -5.57 -4.19
C HIS A 378 16.21 -6.00 -5.64
N LEU A 379 17.38 -5.75 -6.21
CA LEU A 379 17.68 -6.14 -7.60
C LEU A 379 17.75 -7.66 -7.77
N VAL A 380 18.48 -8.34 -6.89
CA VAL A 380 18.67 -9.80 -6.96
C VAL A 380 17.33 -10.53 -6.72
N PHE A 381 16.62 -10.19 -5.66
CA PHE A 381 15.36 -10.86 -5.33
C PHE A 381 14.21 -10.47 -6.27
N GLY A 382 14.26 -9.30 -6.88
CA GLY A 382 13.33 -8.94 -7.92
C GLY A 382 13.57 -9.71 -9.22
N GLY A 383 14.79 -9.82 -9.65
CA GLY A 383 15.14 -10.68 -10.79
C GLY A 383 14.75 -12.15 -10.51
N LEU A 384 15.06 -12.65 -9.31
CA LEU A 384 14.66 -13.98 -8.87
C LEU A 384 13.15 -14.16 -8.87
N ASN A 385 12.39 -13.15 -8.42
CA ASN A 385 10.92 -13.19 -8.42
C ASN A 385 10.37 -13.36 -9.84
N VAL A 386 10.90 -12.63 -10.83
CA VAL A 386 10.51 -12.79 -12.24
C VAL A 386 10.77 -14.21 -12.73
N VAL A 387 11.98 -14.74 -12.49
CA VAL A 387 12.36 -16.08 -12.93
C VAL A 387 11.51 -17.17 -12.28
N LEU A 388 11.33 -17.09 -10.95
CA LEU A 388 10.52 -18.07 -10.23
C LEU A 388 9.04 -17.98 -10.59
N ASN A 389 8.50 -16.78 -10.80
CA ASN A 389 7.11 -16.63 -11.30
C ASN A 389 6.97 -17.30 -12.66
N TYR A 390 7.91 -17.06 -13.61
CA TYR A 390 7.85 -17.69 -14.92
C TYR A 390 7.83 -19.22 -14.81
N ILE A 391 8.77 -19.82 -14.07
CA ILE A 391 8.89 -21.28 -13.94
C ILE A 391 7.67 -21.85 -13.20
N PHE A 392 7.29 -21.27 -12.07
CA PHE A 392 6.26 -21.85 -11.22
C PHE A 392 4.84 -21.64 -11.76
N ILE A 393 4.58 -20.53 -12.48
CA ILE A 393 3.29 -20.36 -13.17
C ILE A 393 3.10 -21.43 -14.25
N LEU A 394 4.14 -21.76 -15.02
CA LEU A 394 4.06 -22.79 -16.04
C LEU A 394 3.82 -24.19 -15.45
N GLU A 395 4.38 -24.50 -14.27
CA GLU A 395 4.26 -25.80 -13.63
C GLU A 395 3.01 -25.93 -12.74
N PHE A 396 2.65 -24.88 -12.00
CA PHE A 396 1.65 -24.92 -10.93
C PHE A 396 0.52 -23.91 -11.12
N GLY A 397 0.49 -23.18 -12.24
CA GLY A 397 -0.53 -22.18 -12.53
C GLY A 397 -0.59 -21.07 -11.46
N LEU A 398 -1.79 -20.76 -11.01
CA LEU A 398 -2.07 -19.70 -10.03
C LEU A 398 -1.34 -19.91 -8.70
N VAL A 399 -1.28 -21.16 -8.23
CA VAL A 399 -0.56 -21.52 -6.98
C VAL A 399 0.94 -21.26 -7.15
N GLY A 400 1.47 -21.50 -8.37
CA GLY A 400 2.87 -21.23 -8.69
C GLY A 400 3.26 -19.76 -8.55
N ALA A 401 2.40 -18.84 -9.01
CA ALA A 401 2.64 -17.40 -8.82
C ALA A 401 2.73 -17.01 -7.33
N ALA A 402 1.81 -17.52 -6.52
CA ALA A 402 1.81 -17.28 -5.09
C ALA A 402 3.03 -17.91 -4.39
N LEU A 403 3.40 -19.13 -4.78
CA LEU A 403 4.56 -19.84 -4.25
C LEU A 403 5.86 -19.09 -4.57
N ALA A 404 6.03 -18.58 -5.81
CA ALA A 404 7.19 -17.78 -6.19
C ALA A 404 7.32 -16.53 -5.32
N THR A 405 6.26 -15.74 -5.25
CA THR A 405 6.24 -14.49 -4.49
C THR A 405 6.43 -14.72 -2.99
N ALA A 406 5.72 -15.69 -2.40
CA ALA A 406 5.87 -16.03 -0.98
C ALA A 406 7.28 -16.55 -0.63
N SER A 407 7.87 -17.39 -1.49
CA SER A 407 9.21 -17.92 -1.29
C SER A 407 10.27 -16.82 -1.35
N VAL A 408 10.19 -15.94 -2.36
CA VAL A 408 11.10 -14.78 -2.49
C VAL A 408 10.99 -13.89 -1.28
N LEU A 409 9.77 -13.57 -0.84
CA LEU A 409 9.52 -12.73 0.33
C LEU A 409 10.08 -13.37 1.61
N ALA A 410 9.87 -14.67 1.80
CA ALA A 410 10.38 -15.40 2.95
C ALA A 410 11.92 -15.41 2.98
N VAL A 411 12.56 -15.81 1.88
CA VAL A 411 14.03 -15.91 1.81
C VAL A 411 14.68 -14.52 1.95
N LEU A 412 14.12 -13.49 1.29
CA LEU A 412 14.62 -12.12 1.42
C LEU A 412 14.55 -11.63 2.87
N ASN A 413 13.45 -11.87 3.57
CA ASN A 413 13.29 -11.41 4.94
C ASN A 413 14.17 -12.19 5.93
N VAL A 414 14.36 -13.49 5.75
CA VAL A 414 15.35 -14.28 6.52
C VAL A 414 16.76 -13.74 6.26
N LEU A 415 17.10 -13.44 5.00
CA LEU A 415 18.41 -12.87 4.67
C LEU A 415 18.60 -11.50 5.33
N ARG A 416 17.59 -10.62 5.33
CA ARG A 416 17.68 -9.30 5.97
C ARG A 416 17.95 -9.39 7.46
N VAL A 417 17.27 -10.30 8.16
CA VAL A 417 17.53 -10.55 9.59
C VAL A 417 18.95 -11.05 9.81
N ALA A 418 19.42 -11.99 8.96
CA ALA A 418 20.79 -12.49 9.02
C ALA A 418 21.83 -11.40 8.74
N GLN A 419 21.56 -10.51 7.79
CA GLN A 419 22.41 -9.36 7.47
C GLN A 419 22.49 -8.37 8.62
N VAL A 420 21.37 -8.03 9.26
CA VAL A 420 21.33 -7.17 10.47
C VAL A 420 22.15 -7.78 11.59
N TRP A 421 21.96 -9.08 11.84
CA TRP A 421 22.73 -9.76 12.86
C TRP A 421 24.24 -9.82 12.56
N TYR A 422 24.61 -10.10 11.31
CA TYR A 422 26.01 -10.22 10.93
C TYR A 422 26.75 -8.87 10.90
N LEU A 423 26.08 -7.81 10.45
CA LEU A 423 26.71 -6.49 10.23
C LEU A 423 26.68 -5.61 11.48
N GLU A 424 25.57 -5.65 12.23
CA GLU A 424 25.32 -4.76 13.36
C GLU A 424 25.35 -5.50 14.72
N GLY A 425 25.38 -6.84 14.73
CA GLY A 425 25.31 -7.63 15.95
C GLY A 425 23.92 -7.63 16.60
N LEU A 426 22.88 -7.06 15.96
CA LEU A 426 21.55 -6.87 16.53
C LEU A 426 20.66 -8.09 16.26
N PHE A 427 19.95 -8.57 17.29
CA PHE A 427 19.06 -9.70 17.16
C PHE A 427 17.59 -9.33 17.36
N ALA A 428 16.75 -9.69 16.39
CA ALA A 428 15.34 -9.31 16.36
C ALA A 428 14.45 -10.02 17.38
N TYR A 429 14.94 -11.14 17.96
CA TYR A 429 14.10 -12.07 18.71
C TYR A 429 14.48 -12.16 20.18
N THR A 430 13.47 -12.10 21.03
CA THR A 430 13.59 -12.33 22.46
C THR A 430 12.83 -13.60 22.87
N ALA A 431 13.16 -14.16 24.03
CA ALA A 431 12.43 -15.30 24.57
C ALA A 431 10.91 -15.03 24.71
N ALA A 432 10.50 -13.74 24.80
CA ALA A 432 9.09 -13.34 24.91
C ALA A 432 8.23 -13.65 23.67
N LEU A 433 8.83 -14.00 22.52
CA LEU A 433 8.08 -14.38 21.30
C LEU A 433 7.21 -15.64 21.45
N TRP A 434 7.52 -16.53 22.42
CA TRP A 434 6.63 -17.65 22.67
C TRP A 434 5.22 -17.24 23.10
N LYS A 435 5.07 -16.07 23.74
CA LYS A 435 3.78 -15.57 24.25
C LYS A 435 2.74 -15.33 23.15
N PRO A 436 3.02 -14.55 22.09
CA PRO A 436 2.08 -14.40 20.99
C PRO A 436 1.83 -15.71 20.23
N LEU A 437 2.80 -16.62 20.14
CA LEU A 437 2.60 -17.93 19.51
C LEU A 437 1.69 -18.85 20.34
N ALA A 438 1.87 -18.89 21.66
CA ALA A 438 0.99 -19.64 22.55
C ALA A 438 -0.45 -19.05 22.55
N ALA A 439 -0.58 -17.73 22.60
CA ALA A 439 -1.86 -17.06 22.49
C ALA A 439 -2.55 -17.36 21.16
N ALA A 440 -1.79 -17.38 20.05
CA ALA A 440 -2.27 -17.74 18.73
C ALA A 440 -2.79 -19.17 18.66
N SER A 441 -2.07 -20.11 19.26
CA SER A 441 -2.48 -21.52 19.32
C SER A 441 -3.80 -21.70 20.09
N LEU A 442 -3.96 -21.02 21.21
CA LEU A 442 -5.22 -21.04 21.99
C LEU A 442 -6.37 -20.41 21.20
N ALA A 443 -6.15 -19.25 20.58
CA ALA A 443 -7.14 -18.60 19.74
C ALA A 443 -7.54 -19.47 18.54
N ALA A 444 -6.55 -20.12 17.89
CA ALA A 444 -6.80 -21.03 16.76
C ALA A 444 -7.69 -22.22 17.16
N VAL A 445 -7.45 -22.81 18.34
CA VAL A 445 -8.28 -23.88 18.88
C VAL A 445 -9.71 -23.42 19.10
N VAL A 446 -9.91 -22.24 19.73
CA VAL A 446 -11.26 -21.69 19.95
C VAL A 446 -11.95 -21.37 18.63
N MET A 447 -11.25 -20.79 17.67
CA MET A 447 -11.79 -20.52 16.35
C MET A 447 -12.18 -21.81 15.59
N TRP A 448 -11.35 -22.84 15.69
CA TRP A 448 -11.65 -24.14 15.10
C TRP A 448 -12.90 -24.78 15.73
N PHE A 449 -13.02 -24.72 17.07
CA PHE A 449 -14.22 -25.20 17.75
C PHE A 449 -15.48 -24.42 17.37
N ALA A 450 -15.38 -23.08 17.18
CA ALA A 450 -16.50 -22.28 16.70
C ALA A 450 -17.04 -22.78 15.35
N GLY A 451 -16.15 -23.24 14.45
CA GLY A 451 -16.50 -23.83 13.16
C GLY A 451 -17.26 -25.16 13.23
N LEU A 452 -17.34 -25.81 14.41
CA LEU A 452 -18.15 -27.00 14.58
C LEU A 452 -19.64 -26.69 14.87
N TYR A 453 -19.96 -25.45 15.26
CA TYR A 453 -21.29 -25.05 15.72
C TYR A 453 -21.92 -23.93 14.88
N VAL A 454 -21.12 -23.22 14.12
CA VAL A 454 -21.55 -22.04 13.35
C VAL A 454 -20.98 -22.15 11.95
N ASP A 455 -21.75 -21.77 10.93
CA ASP A 455 -21.36 -21.81 9.53
C ASP A 455 -21.46 -20.43 8.86
N GLY A 456 -20.81 -20.30 7.70
CA GLY A 456 -20.92 -19.16 6.79
C GLY A 456 -20.40 -17.84 7.37
N LEU A 457 -21.08 -16.75 7.04
CA LEU A 457 -20.68 -15.39 7.42
C LEU A 457 -20.69 -15.16 8.95
N LEU A 458 -21.64 -15.79 9.64
CA LEU A 458 -21.75 -15.70 11.09
C LEU A 458 -20.54 -16.33 11.78
N LEU A 459 -20.03 -17.45 11.24
CA LEU A 459 -18.77 -18.07 11.69
C LEU A 459 -17.60 -17.11 11.59
N VAL A 460 -17.41 -16.47 10.43
CA VAL A 460 -16.33 -15.50 10.25
C VAL A 460 -16.42 -14.37 11.28
N ALA A 461 -17.62 -13.82 11.49
CA ALA A 461 -17.81 -12.72 12.44
C ALA A 461 -17.60 -13.18 13.89
N VAL A 462 -18.37 -14.16 14.36
CA VAL A 462 -18.36 -14.60 15.76
C VAL A 462 -17.06 -15.31 16.11
N GLY A 463 -16.59 -16.19 15.23
CA GLY A 463 -15.36 -16.93 15.42
C GLY A 463 -14.13 -16.03 15.43
N SER A 464 -14.06 -15.03 14.55
CA SER A 464 -12.97 -14.05 14.56
C SER A 464 -12.97 -13.21 15.83
N VAL A 465 -14.15 -12.71 16.26
CA VAL A 465 -14.27 -11.94 17.52
C VAL A 465 -13.87 -12.80 18.71
N ALA A 466 -14.36 -14.04 18.80
CA ALA A 466 -13.98 -14.97 19.88
C ALA A 466 -12.48 -15.26 19.88
N GLY A 467 -11.88 -15.50 18.71
CA GLY A 467 -10.44 -15.71 18.55
C GLY A 467 -9.61 -14.49 18.98
N VAL A 468 -10.01 -13.29 18.55
CA VAL A 468 -9.36 -12.04 18.95
C VAL A 468 -9.43 -11.83 20.47
N VAL A 469 -10.61 -12.04 21.07
CA VAL A 469 -10.80 -11.91 22.53
C VAL A 469 -9.91 -12.90 23.28
N VAL A 470 -9.90 -14.17 22.87
CA VAL A 470 -9.04 -15.20 23.49
C VAL A 470 -7.56 -14.87 23.31
N TYR A 471 -7.16 -14.41 22.13
CA TYR A 471 -5.78 -14.01 21.87
C TYR A 471 -5.31 -12.88 22.78
N LEU A 472 -6.09 -11.80 22.86
CA LEU A 472 -5.79 -10.64 23.71
C LEU A 472 -5.84 -10.99 25.20
N ALA A 473 -6.82 -11.78 25.66
CA ALA A 473 -6.92 -12.24 27.02
C ALA A 473 -5.74 -13.16 27.41
N SER A 474 -5.30 -14.03 26.49
CA SER A 474 -4.13 -14.89 26.70
C SER A 474 -2.84 -14.08 26.80
N LEU A 475 -2.63 -13.09 25.91
CA LEU A 475 -1.50 -12.18 25.99
C LEU A 475 -1.48 -11.38 27.30
N TYR A 476 -2.63 -10.89 27.73
CA TYR A 476 -2.76 -10.19 29.02
C TYR A 476 -2.38 -11.09 30.21
N ARG A 477 -2.86 -12.34 30.23
CA ARG A 477 -2.56 -13.32 31.28
C ARG A 477 -1.12 -13.79 31.28
N LEU A 478 -0.49 -13.98 30.10
CA LEU A 478 0.92 -14.35 29.97
C LEU A 478 1.87 -13.22 30.39
N GLY A 479 1.30 -12.05 30.67
CA GLY A 479 1.98 -10.87 31.14
C GLY A 479 2.58 -10.04 30.00
N LEU A 480 2.23 -8.78 29.98
CA LEU A 480 2.95 -7.78 29.17
C LEU A 480 4.38 -7.68 29.72
N ASN A 481 5.37 -7.51 28.83
CA ASN A 481 6.73 -7.22 29.27
C ASN A 481 6.76 -5.89 30.04
N GLU A 482 7.72 -5.72 30.96
CA GLU A 482 7.87 -4.48 31.74
C GLU A 482 7.86 -3.26 30.84
N ARG A 483 8.55 -3.33 29.71
CA ARG A 483 8.62 -2.24 28.70
C ARG A 483 7.28 -1.96 28.00
N ASP A 484 6.46 -2.98 27.77
CA ASP A 484 5.10 -2.78 27.23
C ASP A 484 4.19 -2.10 28.24
N ARG A 485 4.39 -2.35 29.55
CA ARG A 485 3.65 -1.70 30.63
C ARG A 485 4.06 -0.24 30.82
N GLU A 486 5.35 0.04 30.74
CA GLU A 486 5.89 1.41 30.81
C GLU A 486 5.32 2.26 29.66
N LEU A 487 5.41 1.76 28.42
CA LEU A 487 4.87 2.46 27.25
C LEU A 487 3.35 2.61 27.31
N ALA A 488 2.60 1.59 27.76
CA ALA A 488 1.16 1.69 27.95
C ALA A 488 0.78 2.69 29.04
N GLY A 489 1.59 2.78 30.10
CA GLY A 489 1.43 3.77 31.18
C GLY A 489 1.66 5.20 30.69
N GLU A 490 2.75 5.44 29.98
CA GLU A 490 3.06 6.75 29.39
C GLU A 490 1.97 7.21 28.40
N TYR A 491 1.42 6.29 27.58
CA TYR A 491 0.33 6.63 26.66
C TYR A 491 -0.99 6.98 27.39
N LEU A 492 -1.30 6.28 28.49
CA LEU A 492 -2.47 6.60 29.30
C LEU A 492 -2.34 7.94 30.04
N ASP A 493 -1.12 8.28 30.49
CA ASP A 493 -0.80 9.55 31.12
C ASP A 493 -0.83 10.74 30.14
N ILE A 494 -0.57 10.51 28.85
CA ILE A 494 -0.65 11.53 27.80
C ILE A 494 -2.11 11.78 27.34
N MET A 495 -2.98 10.76 27.46
CA MET A 495 -4.41 10.86 27.05
C MET A 495 -5.36 11.28 28.20
N GLY A 496 -4.92 11.29 29.45
CA GLY A 496 -5.66 11.78 30.63
C GLY A 496 -5.27 13.19 31.00
#